data_bf0a031a04f135350b773a9ef72007b3
#
_entry.id   bf0a031a04f135350b773a9ef72007b3
#
_cell.length_a   1.000
_cell.length_b   1.000
_cell.length_c   1.000
_cell.angle_alpha   90.00
_cell.angle_beta   90.00
_cell.angle_gamma   90.00
#
_symmetry.space_group_name_H-M   'P 1'
#
loop_
_entity.id
_entity.type
_entity.pdbx_description
1 polymer ?
#
loop_
_entity_poly.entity_id
_entity_poly.type
_entity_poly.pdbx_seq_one_letter_code
_entity_poly.pdbx_strand_id
1 'polypeptide(L)'
;DRLIEPALAAGHLVLCDRYVDSTRAYQVAGRGAPAEQVEALHRLMVGREPDATLIFDVDPAEAARRRGADPASARRAAEERFERFGLDFQTRLRAAFAAIARDEPERCTVIDAGQGEAEVSTAVDAALQAALSASGERR
;
A
#
# COMPACT_ATOMS: atom_id res chain seq x y z
N ASP A 1 9.51 -16.54 7.49
CA ASP A 1 9.97 -15.47 6.63
C ASP A 1 11.46 -15.65 6.33
N ARG A 2 11.83 -15.83 5.03
CA ARG A 2 13.21 -16.19 4.66
C ARG A 2 14.01 -15.01 4.10
N LEU A 3 13.37 -13.87 3.88
CA LEU A 3 13.99 -12.69 3.26
C LEU A 3 13.93 -11.46 4.17
N ILE A 4 12.75 -11.10 4.64
CA ILE A 4 12.54 -9.85 5.38
C ILE A 4 13.26 -9.91 6.74
N GLU A 5 12.98 -10.92 7.56
CA GLU A 5 13.56 -11.03 8.91
C GLU A 5 15.11 -11.08 8.91
N PRO A 6 15.77 -11.88 8.05
CA PRO A 6 17.23 -11.87 7.98
C PRO A 6 17.81 -10.53 7.53
N ALA A 7 17.15 -9.83 6.60
CA ALA A 7 17.60 -8.53 6.12
C ALA A 7 17.47 -7.45 7.22
N LEU A 8 16.36 -7.43 7.94
CA LEU A 8 16.15 -6.54 9.07
C LEU A 8 17.13 -6.83 10.21
N ALA A 9 17.36 -8.11 10.53
CA ALA A 9 18.35 -8.50 11.54
C ALA A 9 19.79 -8.08 11.17
N ALA A 10 20.09 -8.00 9.86
CA ALA A 10 21.36 -7.49 9.36
C ALA A 10 21.42 -5.94 9.31
N GLY A 11 20.38 -5.26 9.75
CA GLY A 11 20.30 -3.78 9.77
C GLY A 11 19.92 -3.14 8.44
N HIS A 12 19.41 -3.91 7.49
CA HIS A 12 18.99 -3.38 6.19
C HIS A 12 17.61 -2.72 6.28
N LEU A 13 17.39 -1.70 5.44
CA LEU A 13 16.07 -1.19 5.11
C LEU A 13 15.43 -2.14 4.07
N VAL A 14 14.22 -2.60 4.36
CA VAL A 14 13.45 -3.44 3.44
C VAL A 14 12.29 -2.65 2.86
N LEU A 15 12.25 -2.49 1.55
CA LEU A 15 11.12 -1.94 0.82
C LEU A 15 10.31 -3.09 0.21
N CYS A 16 9.01 -3.12 0.51
CA CYS A 16 8.10 -4.14 -0.01
C CYS A 16 6.95 -3.48 -0.77
N ASP A 17 6.87 -3.75 -2.08
CA ASP A 17 5.72 -3.33 -2.86
C ASP A 17 4.53 -4.23 -2.57
N ARG A 18 3.53 -3.66 -1.88
CA ARG A 18 2.31 -4.31 -1.41
C ARG A 18 2.57 -5.40 -0.36
N TYR A 19 2.00 -5.18 0.82
CA TYR A 19 2.14 -6.08 1.96
C TYR A 19 0.77 -6.32 2.62
N VAL A 20 0.71 -6.52 3.94
CA VAL A 20 -0.51 -6.88 4.68
C VAL A 20 -1.68 -5.91 4.45
N ASP A 21 -1.42 -4.61 4.38
CA ASP A 21 -2.46 -3.60 4.16
C ASP A 21 -3.16 -3.77 2.81
N SER A 22 -2.42 -4.18 1.78
CA SER A 22 -3.02 -4.59 0.51
C SER A 22 -3.92 -5.82 0.68
N THR A 23 -3.50 -6.81 1.46
CA THR A 23 -4.32 -8.00 1.73
C THR A 23 -5.61 -7.61 2.45
N ARG A 24 -5.53 -6.77 3.49
CA ARG A 24 -6.70 -6.22 4.19
C ARG A 24 -7.66 -5.51 3.23
N ALA A 25 -7.17 -4.55 2.47
CA ALA A 25 -7.99 -3.78 1.55
C ALA A 25 -8.65 -4.67 0.47
N TYR A 26 -7.87 -5.54 -0.18
CA TYR A 26 -8.37 -6.35 -1.29
C TYR A 26 -9.27 -7.51 -0.85
N GLN A 27 -8.93 -8.19 0.24
CA GLN A 27 -9.72 -9.36 0.66
C GLN A 27 -10.94 -8.96 1.47
N VAL A 28 -10.81 -8.01 2.41
CA VAL A 28 -11.94 -7.60 3.25
C VAL A 28 -12.85 -6.65 2.48
N ALA A 29 -12.40 -5.43 2.18
CA ALA A 29 -13.26 -4.43 1.55
C ALA A 29 -13.53 -4.73 0.07
N GLY A 30 -12.57 -5.28 -0.64
CA GLY A 30 -12.71 -5.61 -2.06
C GLY A 30 -13.59 -6.84 -2.31
N ARG A 31 -13.40 -7.91 -1.55
CA ARG A 31 -14.03 -9.22 -1.79
C ARG A 31 -14.98 -9.69 -0.68
N GLY A 32 -15.09 -8.95 0.40
CA GLY A 32 -16.01 -9.27 1.50
C GLY A 32 -15.54 -10.44 2.39
N ALA A 33 -14.25 -10.75 2.40
CA ALA A 33 -13.73 -11.75 3.33
C ALA A 33 -13.88 -11.27 4.79
N PRO A 34 -14.17 -12.15 5.75
CA PRO A 34 -14.23 -11.77 7.16
C PRO A 34 -12.86 -11.24 7.64
N ALA A 35 -12.84 -10.03 8.20
CA ALA A 35 -11.60 -9.38 8.65
C ALA A 35 -10.83 -10.26 9.65
N GLU A 36 -11.52 -10.87 10.60
CA GLU A 36 -10.92 -11.75 11.61
C GLU A 36 -10.15 -12.92 11.01
N GLN A 37 -10.63 -13.49 9.89
CA GLN A 37 -9.96 -14.59 9.21
C GLN A 37 -8.70 -14.12 8.50
N VAL A 38 -8.77 -12.93 7.87
CA VAL A 38 -7.60 -12.32 7.20
C VAL A 38 -6.52 -12.01 8.24
N GLU A 39 -6.89 -11.43 9.38
CA GLU A 39 -5.95 -11.14 10.47
C GLU A 39 -5.37 -12.42 11.11
N ALA A 40 -6.19 -13.44 11.32
CA ALA A 40 -5.71 -14.72 11.85
C ALA A 40 -4.71 -15.38 10.91
N LEU A 41 -4.99 -15.36 9.61
CA LEU A 41 -4.09 -15.88 8.59
C LEU A 41 -2.78 -15.09 8.53
N HIS A 42 -2.86 -13.76 8.57
CA HIS A 42 -1.66 -12.91 8.61
C HIS A 42 -0.78 -13.23 9.81
N ARG A 43 -1.35 -13.28 11.02
CA ARG A 43 -0.60 -13.63 12.25
C ARG A 43 0.04 -15.01 12.18
N LEU A 44 -0.65 -15.98 11.58
CA LEU A 44 -0.15 -17.35 11.47
C LEU A 44 0.98 -17.49 10.43
N MET A 45 0.83 -16.83 9.29
CA MET A 45 1.72 -17.02 8.13
C MET A 45 2.91 -16.07 8.11
N VAL A 46 2.73 -14.85 8.57
CA VAL A 46 3.71 -13.77 8.46
C VAL A 46 4.04 -13.17 9.83
N GLY A 47 3.03 -12.70 10.57
CA GLY A 47 3.13 -12.22 11.94
C GLY A 47 3.84 -10.87 12.12
N ARG A 48 4.44 -10.32 11.06
CA ARG A 48 5.12 -9.02 11.12
C ARG A 48 4.27 -7.94 10.46
N GLU A 49 4.08 -6.83 11.15
CA GLU A 49 3.57 -5.60 10.57
C GLU A 49 4.73 -4.76 9.99
N PRO A 50 4.49 -3.96 8.94
CA PRO A 50 5.50 -3.01 8.46
C PRO A 50 5.70 -1.88 9.49
N ASP A 51 6.93 -1.43 9.65
CA ASP A 51 7.26 -0.30 10.54
C ASP A 51 6.69 1.02 9.99
N ALA A 52 6.58 1.15 8.67
CA ALA A 52 5.91 2.26 7.98
C ALA A 52 5.24 1.79 6.70
N THR A 53 4.11 2.41 6.36
CA THR A 53 3.39 2.18 5.09
C THR A 53 3.09 3.51 4.42
N LEU A 54 3.49 3.66 3.17
CA LEU A 54 3.09 4.79 2.32
C LEU A 54 1.91 4.37 1.46
N ILE A 55 0.79 5.07 1.61
CA ILE A 55 -0.44 4.83 0.86
C ILE A 55 -0.60 5.92 -0.19
N PHE A 56 -0.43 5.55 -1.46
CA PHE A 56 -0.59 6.46 -2.60
C PHE A 56 -2.07 6.62 -2.91
N ASP A 57 -2.65 7.77 -2.56
CA ASP A 57 -4.05 8.08 -2.82
C ASP A 57 -4.20 8.83 -4.13
N VAL A 58 -5.04 8.31 -5.01
CA VAL A 58 -5.44 8.95 -6.26
C VAL A 58 -6.89 8.66 -6.57
N ASP A 59 -7.57 9.60 -7.18
CA ASP A 59 -8.94 9.37 -7.65
C ASP A 59 -8.96 8.23 -8.69
N PRO A 60 -9.84 7.21 -8.53
CA PRO A 60 -9.89 6.07 -9.45
C PRO A 60 -10.11 6.45 -10.92
N ALA A 61 -10.88 7.52 -11.19
CA ALA A 61 -11.09 7.98 -12.57
C ALA A 61 -9.80 8.61 -13.14
N GLU A 62 -9.06 9.37 -12.32
CA GLU A 62 -7.76 9.91 -12.70
C GLU A 62 -6.73 8.81 -12.93
N ALA A 63 -6.67 7.80 -12.05
CA ALA A 63 -5.81 6.65 -12.24
C ALA A 63 -6.13 5.89 -13.54
N ALA A 64 -7.41 5.72 -13.86
CA ALA A 64 -7.85 5.11 -15.12
C ALA A 64 -7.44 5.96 -16.34
N ARG A 65 -7.58 7.30 -16.25
CA ARG A 65 -7.17 8.22 -17.31
C ARG A 65 -5.67 8.14 -17.59
N ARG A 66 -4.84 8.12 -16.53
CA ARG A 66 -3.36 8.02 -16.66
C ARG A 66 -2.96 6.70 -17.31
N ARG A 67 -3.56 5.59 -16.92
CA ARG A 67 -3.31 4.27 -17.54
C ARG A 67 -3.69 4.25 -19.01
N GLY A 68 -4.83 4.81 -19.38
CA GLY A 68 -5.27 4.89 -20.78
C GLY A 68 -4.38 5.76 -21.67
N ALA A 69 -3.65 6.72 -21.09
CA ALA A 69 -2.72 7.60 -21.80
C ALA A 69 -1.34 6.96 -22.01
N ASP A 70 -0.96 5.93 -21.27
CA ASP A 70 0.33 5.24 -21.39
C ASP A 70 0.19 3.90 -22.12
N PRO A 71 0.75 3.76 -23.35
CA PRO A 71 0.68 2.51 -24.11
C PRO A 71 1.35 1.30 -23.43
N ALA A 72 2.34 1.52 -22.58
CA ALA A 72 3.00 0.46 -21.82
C ALA A 72 2.13 -0.03 -20.65
N SER A 73 1.34 0.86 -20.04
CA SER A 73 0.33 0.52 -19.05
C SER A 73 -0.82 -0.24 -19.67
N ALA A 74 -1.28 0.14 -20.87
CA ALA A 74 -2.38 -0.55 -21.55
C ALA A 74 -2.07 -2.03 -21.85
N ARG A 75 -0.79 -2.38 -22.14
CA ARG A 75 -0.37 -3.78 -22.31
C ARG A 75 -0.35 -4.54 -20.99
N ARG A 76 0.15 -3.94 -19.92
CA ARG A 76 0.14 -4.54 -18.56
C ARG A 76 -1.27 -4.71 -18.03
N ALA A 77 -2.16 -3.75 -18.29
CA ALA A 77 -3.57 -3.79 -17.93
C ALA A 77 -4.31 -4.98 -18.51
N ALA A 78 -3.99 -5.37 -19.74
CA ALA A 78 -4.59 -6.55 -20.39
C ALA A 78 -4.18 -7.88 -19.71
N GLU A 79 -3.06 -7.89 -18.99
CA GLU A 79 -2.52 -9.06 -18.29
C GLU A 79 -2.94 -9.11 -16.81
N GLU A 80 -3.29 -7.99 -16.21
CA GLU A 80 -3.64 -7.92 -14.79
C GLU A 80 -5.10 -8.25 -14.52
N ARG A 81 -5.31 -9.37 -13.86
CA ARG A 81 -6.60 -9.90 -13.40
C ARG A 81 -7.45 -8.92 -12.58
N PHE A 82 -6.83 -7.90 -12.00
CA PHE A 82 -7.46 -6.95 -11.07
C PHE A 82 -8.15 -5.78 -11.76
N GLU A 83 -7.89 -5.52 -13.02
CA GLU A 83 -8.51 -4.43 -13.79
C GLU A 83 -9.92 -4.74 -14.30
N ARG A 84 -10.35 -5.99 -14.20
CA ARG A 84 -11.74 -6.39 -14.48
C ARG A 84 -12.75 -5.93 -13.41
N PHE A 85 -12.24 -5.45 -12.29
CA PHE A 85 -13.08 -4.88 -11.25
C PHE A 85 -13.33 -3.41 -11.56
N GLY A 86 -14.59 -3.06 -11.84
CA GLY A 86 -15.02 -1.71 -12.24
C GLY A 86 -14.69 -0.61 -11.22
N LEU A 87 -15.07 0.61 -11.57
CA LEU A 87 -14.83 1.83 -10.77
C LEU A 87 -15.29 1.68 -9.30
N ASP A 88 -16.43 1.01 -9.08
CA ASP A 88 -16.96 0.76 -7.73
C ASP A 88 -16.00 -0.05 -6.85
N PHE A 89 -15.31 -1.03 -7.43
CA PHE A 89 -14.31 -1.81 -6.69
C PHE A 89 -13.11 -0.94 -6.30
N GLN A 90 -12.62 -0.14 -7.24
CA GLN A 90 -11.50 0.78 -6.98
C GLN A 90 -11.86 1.83 -5.94
N THR A 91 -13.09 2.34 -5.96
CA THR A 91 -13.60 3.28 -4.96
C THR A 91 -13.66 2.63 -3.57
N ARG A 92 -14.11 1.38 -3.47
CA ARG A 92 -14.08 0.64 -2.19
C ARG A 92 -12.67 0.41 -1.69
N LEU A 93 -11.72 0.07 -2.57
CA LEU A 93 -10.31 -0.09 -2.20
C LEU A 93 -9.72 1.22 -1.67
N ARG A 94 -9.95 2.33 -2.35
CA ARG A 94 -9.50 3.66 -1.91
C ARG A 94 -10.03 3.98 -0.52
N ALA A 95 -11.32 3.77 -0.29
CA ALA A 95 -11.94 3.96 1.02
C ALA A 95 -11.34 3.05 2.11
N ALA A 96 -11.01 1.80 1.76
CA ALA A 96 -10.37 0.87 2.69
C ALA A 96 -8.95 1.30 3.07
N PHE A 97 -8.13 1.72 2.11
CA PHE A 97 -6.80 2.25 2.40
C PHE A 97 -6.85 3.54 3.23
N ALA A 98 -7.80 4.43 2.95
CA ALA A 98 -8.01 5.62 3.76
C ALA A 98 -8.45 5.28 5.20
N ALA A 99 -9.25 4.23 5.38
CA ALA A 99 -9.63 3.74 6.71
C ALA A 99 -8.40 3.17 7.46
N ILE A 100 -7.58 2.34 6.83
CA ILE A 100 -6.35 1.80 7.41
C ILE A 100 -5.43 2.95 7.86
N ALA A 101 -5.22 3.96 7.02
CA ALA A 101 -4.37 5.11 7.36
C ALA A 101 -4.91 5.89 8.57
N ARG A 102 -6.22 6.07 8.66
CA ARG A 102 -6.86 6.75 9.78
C ARG A 102 -6.77 5.95 11.08
N ASP A 103 -6.91 4.63 10.99
CA ASP A 103 -6.93 3.74 12.14
C ASP A 103 -5.51 3.45 12.66
N GLU A 104 -4.48 3.59 11.80
CA GLU A 104 -3.07 3.37 12.13
C GLU A 104 -2.16 4.55 11.73
N PRO A 105 -2.42 5.78 12.24
CA PRO A 105 -1.73 7.01 11.81
C PRO A 105 -0.23 7.02 12.18
N GLU A 106 0.17 6.24 13.19
CA GLU A 106 1.56 6.16 13.65
C GLU A 106 2.49 5.46 12.65
N ARG A 107 1.94 4.60 11.79
CA ARG A 107 2.72 3.88 10.80
C ARG A 107 2.30 4.14 9.35
N CYS A 108 1.10 4.65 9.10
CA CYS A 108 0.56 4.86 7.77
C CYS A 108 0.59 6.34 7.38
N THR A 109 1.26 6.67 6.28
CA THR A 109 1.28 8.02 5.70
C THR A 109 0.59 8.00 4.34
N VAL A 110 -0.39 8.89 4.16
CA VAL A 110 -1.07 9.07 2.87
C VAL A 110 -0.29 10.06 2.01
N ILE A 111 0.03 9.66 0.79
CA ILE A 111 0.68 10.47 -0.23
C ILE A 111 -0.35 10.82 -1.30
N ASP A 112 -0.59 12.10 -1.54
CA ASP A 112 -1.46 12.56 -2.64
C ASP A 112 -0.78 12.28 -3.99
N ALA A 113 -1.14 11.15 -4.59
CA ALA A 113 -0.66 10.74 -5.90
C ALA A 113 -1.45 11.36 -7.06
N GLY A 114 -2.41 12.25 -6.78
CA GLY A 114 -3.08 13.09 -7.78
C GLY A 114 -2.19 14.20 -8.34
N GLN A 115 -1.11 14.54 -7.63
CA GLN A 115 -0.15 15.57 -8.02
C GLN A 115 0.83 15.10 -9.11
N GLY A 116 1.75 15.99 -9.52
CA GLY A 116 2.81 15.64 -10.45
C GLY A 116 3.88 14.74 -9.81
N GLU A 117 4.69 14.10 -10.65
CA GLU A 117 5.69 13.12 -10.19
C GLU A 117 6.72 13.75 -9.24
N ALA A 118 7.13 14.99 -9.48
CA ALA A 118 8.10 15.70 -8.64
C ALA A 118 7.55 16.00 -7.23
N GLU A 119 6.30 16.41 -7.15
CA GLU A 119 5.61 16.68 -5.87
C GLU A 119 5.41 15.37 -5.08
N VAL A 120 4.99 14.31 -5.77
CA VAL A 120 4.84 12.97 -5.16
C VAL A 120 6.19 12.47 -4.65
N SER A 121 7.27 12.59 -5.44
CA SER A 121 8.62 12.19 -5.02
C SER A 121 9.06 12.95 -3.77
N THR A 122 8.84 14.27 -3.73
CA THR A 122 9.17 15.11 -2.56
C THR A 122 8.38 14.64 -1.31
N ALA A 123 7.10 14.34 -1.46
CA ALA A 123 6.27 13.86 -0.36
C ALA A 123 6.71 12.48 0.16
N VAL A 124 7.12 11.58 -0.75
CA VAL A 124 7.69 10.27 -0.42
C VAL A 124 8.98 10.42 0.36
N ASP A 125 9.91 11.27 -0.10
CA ASP A 125 11.19 11.51 0.57
C ASP A 125 10.97 12.04 2.00
N ALA A 126 10.06 12.99 2.18
CA ALA A 126 9.73 13.54 3.49
C ALA A 126 9.14 12.47 4.43
N ALA A 127 8.21 11.66 3.93
CA ALA A 127 7.59 10.58 4.70
C ALA A 127 8.60 9.48 5.08
N LEU A 128 9.51 9.13 4.17
CA LEU A 128 10.57 8.16 4.44
C LEU A 128 11.55 8.68 5.49
N GLN A 129 11.98 9.94 5.41
CA GLN A 129 12.84 10.55 6.41
C GLN A 129 12.20 10.55 7.81
N ALA A 130 10.92 10.89 7.91
CA ALA A 130 10.17 10.85 9.15
C ALA A 130 10.11 9.42 9.74
N ALA A 131 9.81 8.42 8.91
CA ALA A 131 9.75 7.01 9.33
C ALA A 131 11.11 6.50 9.82
N LEU A 132 12.21 6.84 9.13
CA LEU A 132 13.57 6.44 9.53
C LEU A 132 13.98 7.09 10.85
N SER A 133 13.66 8.37 11.06
CA SER A 133 13.94 9.08 12.31
C SER A 133 13.20 8.43 13.48
N ALA A 134 11.90 8.17 13.34
CA ALA A 134 11.09 7.50 14.35
C ALA A 134 11.58 6.07 14.68
N SER A 135 12.13 5.37 13.70
CA SER A 135 12.70 4.02 13.89
C SER A 135 14.04 4.05 14.62
N GLY A 136 14.84 5.11 14.41
CA GLY A 136 16.12 5.32 15.12
C GLY A 136 15.95 5.59 16.61
N GLU A 137 14.88 6.28 16.99
CA GLU A 137 14.58 6.61 18.39
C GLU A 137 14.03 5.40 19.20
N ARG A 138 13.58 4.34 18.52
CA ARG A 138 13.03 3.12 19.16
C ARG A 138 14.08 2.01 19.39
N ARG A 139 15.34 2.23 19.03
CA ARG A 139 16.46 1.32 19.26
C ARG A 139 17.31 1.79 20.44
#